data_ec018c93d2512946f555c371c038d8a5
#
_entry.id   ec018c93d2512946f555c371c038d8a5
#
_cell.length_a   1.000
_cell.length_b   1.000
_cell.length_c   1.000
_cell.angle_alpha   90.00
_cell.angle_beta   90.00
_cell.angle_gamma   90.00
#
_symmetry.space_group_name_H-M   'P 1'
#
loop_
_entity.id
_entity.type
_entity.pdbx_description
1 polymer ?
#
loop_
_entity_poly.entity_id
_entity_poly.type
_entity_poly.pdbx_seq_one_letter_code
_entity_poly.pdbx_strand_id
1 'polypeptide(L)'
;MRKSKGSSRFSPTFWVAVVMEFFERGSYYGMMSVLSVFLVLNGDDGGLGFTKEQAGSILGTIPPLLYFLPIVAGAIADRYGYRKILYFAFSCMVVGYGLTGIFSGSGFDGVGGRYLLVFTSLLVMAVGAGFFKPVISGTIAKSTNESNSGLGFGIFYWSINLGAFLFPLILIPVLKSYSYSYIFYLSAGIGVLLLLINTFFYKEPKIESSEDQRPTQHKSLGQVFAEMLLVIKDWKFLLMVGLYSIFWILYFQMYGTVLWYVDEHMDMTPVNNAVNRFLSLFVDNPSWFFDVEHVTVVNAGVIILLQLVVSKIVQRAPALPTMIVGIGFGTLGMAILSFSDSPWLFIVGIMTFTLGEMTAHPKYNSYIGMIAPPDKKALYMGYSFLYGVIGSSIGGFIGAALYVKYVEEMANPSAFYLIFASLGLFSMIALILY
;
A
#
# COMPACT_ATOMS: atom_id res chain seq x y z
N MET A 1 -38.27 11.15 24.46
CA MET A 1 -36.95 10.54 24.22
C MET A 1 -35.95 11.62 23.82
N ARG A 2 -35.10 12.07 24.76
CA ARG A 2 -34.00 13.00 24.47
C ARG A 2 -32.91 12.24 23.72
N LYS A 3 -32.80 12.42 22.39
CA LYS A 3 -31.60 12.01 21.66
C LYS A 3 -30.42 12.75 22.30
N SER A 4 -29.55 12.04 22.98
CA SER A 4 -28.24 12.52 23.38
C SER A 4 -27.55 13.04 22.12
N LYS A 5 -27.30 14.36 22.02
CA LYS A 5 -26.42 14.94 21.01
C LYS A 5 -25.02 14.41 21.33
N GLY A 6 -24.65 13.28 20.72
CA GLY A 6 -23.29 12.79 20.80
C GLY A 6 -22.33 13.92 20.40
N SER A 7 -21.31 14.11 21.22
CA SER A 7 -20.28 15.12 20.99
C SER A 7 -19.73 14.97 19.55
N SER A 8 -19.79 16.04 18.76
CA SER A 8 -19.19 16.07 17.40
C SER A 8 -17.66 16.06 17.43
N ARG A 9 -17.05 16.10 18.62
CA ARG A 9 -15.60 16.14 18.81
C ARG A 9 -15.02 14.73 18.86
N PHE A 10 -13.94 14.50 18.13
CA PHE A 10 -13.15 13.28 18.18
C PHE A 10 -12.40 13.16 19.51
N SER A 11 -12.27 11.92 20.02
CA SER A 11 -11.52 11.62 21.23
C SER A 11 -10.02 11.87 21.04
N PRO A 12 -9.25 12.13 22.12
CA PRO A 12 -7.78 12.19 22.01
C PRO A 12 -7.17 10.92 21.41
N THR A 13 -7.70 9.74 21.71
CA THR A 13 -7.25 8.46 21.15
C THR A 13 -7.41 8.41 19.63
N PHE A 14 -8.48 9.02 19.07
CA PHE A 14 -8.66 9.14 17.63
C PHE A 14 -7.47 9.88 16.98
N TRP A 15 -7.11 11.05 17.51
CA TRP A 15 -6.01 11.84 16.96
C TRP A 15 -4.66 11.15 17.12
N VAL A 16 -4.44 10.46 18.24
CA VAL A 16 -3.23 9.64 18.42
C VAL A 16 -3.16 8.55 17.36
N ALA A 17 -4.28 7.87 17.06
CA ALA A 17 -4.32 6.85 16.01
C ALA A 17 -4.06 7.44 14.61
N VAL A 18 -4.60 8.62 14.30
CA VAL A 18 -4.35 9.33 13.02
C VAL A 18 -2.86 9.69 12.87
N VAL A 19 -2.24 10.19 13.95
CA VAL A 19 -0.80 10.51 13.93
C VAL A 19 0.05 9.25 13.78
N MET A 20 -0.30 8.18 14.48
CA MET A 20 0.40 6.88 14.32
C MET A 20 0.32 6.37 12.89
N GLU A 21 -0.86 6.43 12.27
CA GLU A 21 -1.05 6.02 10.88
C GLU A 21 -0.21 6.86 9.92
N PHE A 22 -0.22 8.18 10.08
CA PHE A 22 0.57 9.09 9.24
C PHE A 22 2.05 8.71 9.22
N PHE A 23 2.66 8.55 10.39
CA PHE A 23 4.09 8.22 10.49
C PHE A 23 4.41 6.81 10.00
N GLU A 24 3.57 5.84 10.34
CA GLU A 24 3.78 4.46 9.92
C GLU A 24 3.60 4.32 8.40
N ARG A 25 2.54 4.89 7.83
CA ARG A 25 2.33 4.88 6.38
C ARG A 25 3.41 5.66 5.63
N GLY A 26 3.82 6.81 6.16
CA GLY A 26 4.94 7.56 5.60
C GLY A 26 6.22 6.73 5.54
N SER A 27 6.58 6.03 6.61
CA SER A 27 7.74 5.13 6.65
C SER A 27 7.62 4.00 5.63
N TYR A 28 6.46 3.33 5.58
CA TYR A 28 6.21 2.22 4.67
C TYR A 28 6.28 2.66 3.19
N TYR A 29 5.51 3.68 2.82
CA TYR A 29 5.49 4.15 1.43
C TYR A 29 6.79 4.86 1.04
N GLY A 30 7.46 5.52 1.99
CA GLY A 30 8.80 6.06 1.79
C GLY A 30 9.80 4.97 1.42
N MET A 31 9.84 3.88 2.18
CA MET A 31 10.67 2.72 1.86
C MET A 31 10.25 2.09 0.52
N MET A 32 8.96 1.82 0.32
CA MET A 32 8.47 1.14 -0.89
C MET A 32 8.73 1.93 -2.17
N SER A 33 8.82 3.27 -2.08
CA SER A 33 9.08 4.14 -3.25
C SER A 33 10.46 3.95 -3.87
N VAL A 34 11.39 3.34 -3.15
CA VAL A 34 12.76 3.11 -3.61
C VAL A 34 13.23 1.67 -3.45
N LEU A 35 12.49 0.83 -2.71
CA LEU A 35 12.95 -0.51 -2.32
C LEU A 35 13.35 -1.35 -3.53
N SER A 36 12.54 -1.39 -4.58
CA SER A 36 12.80 -2.26 -5.73
C SER A 36 14.10 -1.89 -6.44
N VAL A 37 14.38 -0.60 -6.62
CA VAL A 37 15.62 -0.10 -7.22
C VAL A 37 16.80 -0.33 -6.28
N PHE A 38 16.66 0.02 -5.01
CA PHE A 38 17.70 -0.22 -4.01
C PHE A 38 18.17 -1.67 -3.93
N LEU A 39 17.26 -2.64 -4.08
CA LEU A 39 17.61 -4.05 -4.06
C LEU A 39 18.53 -4.46 -5.22
N VAL A 40 18.33 -3.89 -6.42
CA VAL A 40 19.04 -4.30 -7.65
C VAL A 40 20.19 -3.39 -8.03
N LEU A 41 20.18 -2.13 -7.61
CA LEU A 41 21.24 -1.16 -7.88
C LEU A 41 22.58 -1.70 -7.37
N ASN A 42 23.66 -1.47 -8.13
CA ASN A 42 24.98 -1.95 -7.78
C ASN A 42 25.48 -1.37 -6.44
N GLY A 43 26.37 -2.11 -5.77
CA GLY A 43 26.94 -1.67 -4.49
C GLY A 43 27.72 -0.37 -4.61
N ASP A 44 28.41 -0.13 -5.72
CA ASP A 44 29.15 1.10 -6.01
C ASP A 44 28.24 2.32 -6.11
N ASP A 45 26.96 2.11 -6.51
CA ASP A 45 25.91 3.12 -6.60
C ASP A 45 25.05 3.19 -5.32
N GLY A 46 25.46 2.48 -4.27
CA GLY A 46 24.82 2.47 -2.95
C GLY A 46 23.64 1.48 -2.80
N GLY A 47 23.44 0.57 -3.77
CA GLY A 47 22.44 -0.49 -3.72
C GLY A 47 22.96 -1.80 -3.13
N LEU A 48 22.15 -2.87 -3.25
CA LEU A 48 22.49 -4.20 -2.70
C LEU A 48 23.05 -5.18 -3.75
N GLY A 49 22.92 -4.86 -5.04
CA GLY A 49 23.38 -5.70 -6.13
C GLY A 49 22.66 -7.06 -6.25
N PHE A 50 21.44 -7.17 -5.75
CA PHE A 50 20.66 -8.40 -5.90
C PHE A 50 20.14 -8.55 -7.33
N THR A 51 19.92 -9.79 -7.76
CA THR A 51 19.29 -10.01 -9.07
C THR A 51 17.83 -9.58 -9.05
N LYS A 52 17.25 -9.28 -10.22
CA LYS A 52 15.84 -8.91 -10.34
C LYS A 52 14.89 -10.01 -9.86
N GLU A 53 15.28 -11.28 -10.02
CA GLU A 53 14.54 -12.42 -9.47
C GLU A 53 14.56 -12.42 -7.93
N GLN A 54 15.69 -12.11 -7.33
CA GLN A 54 15.81 -11.98 -5.88
C GLN A 54 14.96 -10.80 -5.36
N ALA A 55 15.01 -9.66 -6.03
CA ALA A 55 14.16 -8.51 -5.73
C ALA A 55 12.66 -8.85 -5.93
N GLY A 56 12.32 -9.54 -7.03
CA GLY A 56 10.97 -10.04 -7.29
C GLY A 56 10.46 -10.98 -6.20
N SER A 57 11.34 -11.82 -5.63
CA SER A 57 10.99 -12.70 -4.51
C SER A 57 10.67 -11.91 -3.24
N ILE A 58 11.40 -10.84 -2.95
CA ILE A 58 11.10 -9.93 -1.84
C ILE A 58 9.76 -9.21 -2.08
N LEU A 59 9.58 -8.60 -3.25
CA LEU A 59 8.37 -7.88 -3.64
C LEU A 59 7.13 -8.79 -3.75
N GLY A 60 7.33 -10.06 -4.08
CA GLY A 60 6.27 -11.07 -4.13
C GLY A 60 5.95 -11.72 -2.78
N THR A 61 6.71 -11.44 -1.73
CA THR A 61 6.53 -12.03 -0.40
C THR A 61 6.16 -11.01 0.67
N ILE A 62 6.80 -9.84 0.69
CA ILE A 62 6.62 -8.84 1.75
C ILE A 62 5.23 -8.18 1.68
N PRO A 63 4.79 -7.57 0.56
CA PRO A 63 3.47 -6.95 0.51
C PRO A 63 2.31 -7.92 0.75
N PRO A 64 2.31 -9.19 0.27
CA PRO A 64 1.24 -10.13 0.57
C PRO A 64 0.96 -10.33 2.06
N LEU A 65 2.00 -10.30 2.90
CA LEU A 65 1.84 -10.43 4.35
C LEU A 65 1.03 -9.27 4.95
N LEU A 66 1.18 -8.06 4.41
CA LEU A 66 0.43 -6.89 4.88
C LEU A 66 -1.06 -6.96 4.56
N TYR A 67 -1.46 -7.81 3.60
CA TYR A 67 -2.86 -8.06 3.26
C TYR A 67 -3.41 -9.30 3.95
N PHE A 68 -2.57 -10.30 4.19
CA PHE A 68 -2.97 -11.56 4.83
C PHE A 68 -3.04 -11.46 6.36
N LEU A 69 -1.99 -10.94 6.99
CA LEU A 69 -1.87 -10.88 8.46
C LEU A 69 -3.01 -10.11 9.15
N PRO A 70 -3.55 -9.01 8.60
CA PRO A 70 -4.67 -8.31 9.21
C PRO A 70 -5.88 -9.19 9.48
N ILE A 71 -6.12 -10.24 8.68
CA ILE A 71 -7.24 -11.17 8.85
C ILE A 71 -7.15 -11.88 10.21
N VAL A 72 -5.94 -12.27 10.61
CA VAL A 72 -5.68 -12.98 11.88
C VAL A 72 -5.40 -11.99 13.02
N ALA A 73 -4.65 -10.94 12.72
CA ALA A 73 -4.18 -9.95 13.71
C ALA A 73 -5.34 -9.22 14.38
N GLY A 74 -6.43 -8.94 13.66
CA GLY A 74 -7.64 -8.33 14.25
C GLY A 74 -8.24 -9.20 15.36
N ALA A 75 -8.39 -10.50 15.13
CA ALA A 75 -8.94 -11.42 16.14
C ALA A 75 -8.01 -11.56 17.36
N ILE A 76 -6.69 -11.53 17.14
CA ILE A 76 -5.69 -11.55 18.21
C ILE A 76 -5.76 -10.25 19.02
N ALA A 77 -5.91 -9.10 18.34
CA ALA A 77 -5.99 -7.80 18.99
C ALA A 77 -7.25 -7.65 19.86
N ASP A 78 -8.40 -8.13 19.40
CA ASP A 78 -9.64 -8.12 20.18
C ASP A 78 -9.54 -9.00 21.44
N ARG A 79 -8.72 -10.05 21.41
CA ARG A 79 -8.52 -10.94 22.56
C ARG A 79 -7.49 -10.42 23.57
N TYR A 80 -6.34 -9.92 23.09
CA TYR A 80 -5.22 -9.56 23.96
C TYR A 80 -5.14 -8.04 24.28
N GLY A 81 -5.95 -7.23 23.63
CA GLY A 81 -6.00 -5.79 23.77
C GLY A 81 -5.12 -5.06 22.73
N TYR A 82 -5.63 -3.97 22.22
CA TYR A 82 -5.03 -3.18 21.13
C TYR A 82 -3.66 -2.64 21.49
N ARG A 83 -3.50 -2.10 22.69
CA ARG A 83 -2.25 -1.51 23.16
C ARG A 83 -1.09 -2.51 23.17
N LYS A 84 -1.35 -3.76 23.59
CA LYS A 84 -0.32 -4.83 23.63
C LYS A 84 0.10 -5.24 22.23
N ILE A 85 -0.85 -5.33 21.31
CA ILE A 85 -0.56 -5.67 19.91
C ILE A 85 0.23 -4.54 19.23
N LEU A 86 -0.05 -3.27 19.55
CA LEU A 86 0.77 -2.16 19.06
C LEU A 86 2.23 -2.22 19.57
N TYR A 87 2.47 -2.62 20.83
CA TYR A 87 3.85 -2.86 21.29
C TYR A 87 4.55 -3.94 20.48
N PHE A 88 3.89 -5.06 20.23
CA PHE A 88 4.44 -6.13 19.39
C PHE A 88 4.71 -5.63 17.96
N ALA A 89 3.73 -4.98 17.34
CA ALA A 89 3.82 -4.47 15.98
C ALA A 89 5.00 -3.49 15.81
N PHE A 90 5.07 -2.47 16.65
CA PHE A 90 6.14 -1.48 16.57
C PHE A 90 7.51 -2.05 16.92
N SER A 91 7.60 -3.00 17.86
CA SER A 91 8.87 -3.68 18.16
C SER A 91 9.38 -4.49 16.96
N CYS A 92 8.48 -5.22 16.27
CA CYS A 92 8.84 -5.91 15.04
C CYS A 92 9.29 -4.93 13.94
N MET A 93 8.62 -3.79 13.80
CA MET A 93 9.00 -2.76 12.82
C MET A 93 10.37 -2.15 13.14
N VAL A 94 10.62 -1.79 14.40
CA VAL A 94 11.94 -1.26 14.86
C VAL A 94 13.05 -2.25 14.53
N VAL A 95 12.86 -3.52 14.91
CA VAL A 95 13.86 -4.57 14.66
C VAL A 95 14.02 -4.82 13.17
N GLY A 96 12.92 -4.98 12.44
CA GLY A 96 12.94 -5.27 11.01
C GLY A 96 13.60 -4.15 10.19
N TYR A 97 13.15 -2.91 10.36
CA TYR A 97 13.79 -1.77 9.69
C TYR A 97 15.25 -1.56 10.15
N GLY A 98 15.53 -1.63 11.46
CA GLY A 98 16.86 -1.45 11.99
C GLY A 98 17.86 -2.47 11.44
N LEU A 99 17.51 -3.76 11.45
CA LEU A 99 18.34 -4.82 10.87
C LEU A 99 18.48 -4.68 9.35
N THR A 100 17.42 -4.30 8.63
CA THR A 100 17.52 -4.01 7.19
C THR A 100 18.55 -2.90 6.94
N GLY A 101 18.48 -1.79 7.70
CA GLY A 101 19.47 -0.71 7.59
C GLY A 101 20.89 -1.17 7.88
N ILE A 102 21.11 -2.00 8.90
CA ILE A 102 22.43 -2.55 9.26
C ILE A 102 22.97 -3.45 8.14
N PHE A 103 22.18 -4.43 7.69
CA PHE A 103 22.61 -5.39 6.67
C PHE A 103 22.71 -4.77 5.28
N SER A 104 22.12 -3.60 5.09
CA SER A 104 22.26 -2.79 3.87
C SER A 104 23.54 -1.95 3.84
N GLY A 105 24.21 -1.79 4.97
CA GLY A 105 25.44 -1.01 5.06
C GLY A 105 26.66 -1.68 4.40
N SER A 106 27.67 -0.88 4.05
CA SER A 106 28.92 -1.33 3.38
C SER A 106 29.70 -2.39 4.16
N GLY A 107 29.53 -2.46 5.48
CA GLY A 107 30.17 -3.51 6.31
C GLY A 107 29.69 -4.94 5.98
N PHE A 108 28.64 -5.07 5.19
CA PHE A 108 28.09 -6.36 4.74
C PHE A 108 28.31 -6.62 3.24
N ASP A 109 29.09 -5.78 2.54
CA ASP A 109 29.42 -5.98 1.14
C ASP A 109 30.23 -7.27 0.99
N GLY A 110 29.83 -8.11 0.02
CA GLY A 110 30.46 -9.42 -0.22
C GLY A 110 30.17 -10.48 0.85
N VAL A 111 29.39 -10.21 1.87
CA VAL A 111 29.01 -11.23 2.88
C VAL A 111 28.06 -12.24 2.23
N GLY A 112 28.49 -13.51 2.19
CA GLY A 112 27.65 -14.62 1.73
C GLY A 112 26.38 -14.70 2.58
N GLY A 113 25.20 -14.70 1.91
CA GLY A 113 23.90 -14.74 2.61
C GLY A 113 23.29 -13.37 2.95
N ARG A 114 23.91 -12.24 2.56
CA ARG A 114 23.34 -10.89 2.74
C ARG A 114 21.88 -10.79 2.29
N TYR A 115 21.54 -11.43 1.16
CA TYR A 115 20.18 -11.53 0.68
C TYR A 115 19.22 -12.10 1.73
N LEU A 116 19.57 -13.21 2.36
CA LEU A 116 18.73 -13.86 3.38
C LEU A 116 18.60 -12.98 4.64
N LEU A 117 19.65 -12.27 5.03
CA LEU A 117 19.62 -11.34 6.17
C LEU A 117 18.66 -10.18 5.90
N VAL A 118 18.75 -9.55 4.74
CA VAL A 118 17.84 -8.46 4.33
C VAL A 118 16.41 -8.98 4.19
N PHE A 119 16.22 -10.11 3.52
CA PHE A 119 14.90 -10.72 3.32
C PHE A 119 14.20 -11.03 4.65
N THR A 120 14.90 -11.69 5.58
CA THR A 120 14.33 -12.02 6.91
C THR A 120 14.06 -10.77 7.74
N SER A 121 14.89 -9.74 7.65
CA SER A 121 14.66 -8.46 8.32
C SER A 121 13.38 -7.78 7.82
N LEU A 122 13.18 -7.75 6.50
CA LEU A 122 11.95 -7.22 5.89
C LEU A 122 10.73 -8.08 6.24
N LEU A 123 10.87 -9.41 6.39
CA LEU A 123 9.78 -10.27 6.89
C LEU A 123 9.36 -9.89 8.31
N VAL A 124 10.32 -9.64 9.21
CA VAL A 124 10.03 -9.19 10.59
C VAL A 124 9.28 -7.85 10.57
N MET A 125 9.73 -6.90 9.74
CA MET A 125 9.06 -5.63 9.54
C MET A 125 7.60 -5.83 9.05
N ALA A 126 7.41 -6.69 8.04
CA ALA A 126 6.10 -6.96 7.46
C ALA A 126 5.12 -7.59 8.46
N VAL A 127 5.61 -8.45 9.36
CA VAL A 127 4.80 -8.97 10.48
C VAL A 127 4.32 -7.81 11.35
N GLY A 128 5.20 -6.90 11.73
CA GLY A 128 4.84 -5.71 12.52
C GLY A 128 3.76 -4.87 11.83
N ALA A 129 3.98 -4.50 10.57
CA ALA A 129 3.04 -3.69 9.79
C ALA A 129 1.69 -4.38 9.57
N GLY A 130 1.68 -5.70 9.38
CA GLY A 130 0.45 -6.51 9.25
C GLY A 130 -0.39 -6.53 10.53
N PHE A 131 0.26 -6.54 11.70
CA PHE A 131 -0.44 -6.46 12.99
C PHE A 131 -0.90 -5.06 13.35
N PHE A 132 -0.19 -4.03 12.91
CA PHE A 132 -0.55 -2.63 13.14
C PHE A 132 -1.88 -2.25 12.48
N LYS A 133 -2.05 -2.56 11.20
CA LYS A 133 -3.15 -2.09 10.35
C LYS A 133 -4.56 -2.33 10.92
N PRO A 134 -4.95 -3.55 11.35
CA PRO A 134 -6.29 -3.80 11.87
C PRO A 134 -6.53 -3.12 13.22
N VAL A 135 -5.48 -2.95 14.04
CA VAL A 135 -5.59 -2.31 15.36
C VAL A 135 -5.89 -0.82 15.23
N ILE A 136 -5.20 -0.13 14.33
CA ILE A 136 -5.44 1.30 14.11
C ILE A 136 -6.81 1.53 13.47
N SER A 137 -7.15 0.77 12.43
CA SER A 137 -8.48 0.85 11.81
C SER A 137 -9.60 0.58 12.82
N GLY A 138 -9.42 -0.42 13.69
CA GLY A 138 -10.33 -0.74 14.78
C GLY A 138 -10.39 0.37 15.85
N THR A 139 -9.27 1.03 16.14
CA THR A 139 -9.23 2.19 17.05
C THR A 139 -10.03 3.36 16.48
N ILE A 140 -9.87 3.67 15.20
CA ILE A 140 -10.67 4.70 14.51
C ILE A 140 -12.16 4.37 14.57
N ALA A 141 -12.53 3.11 14.23
CA ALA A 141 -13.92 2.67 14.29
C ALA A 141 -14.54 2.80 15.68
N LYS A 142 -13.81 2.38 16.73
CA LYS A 142 -14.27 2.47 18.13
C LYS A 142 -14.23 3.90 18.72
N SER A 143 -13.51 4.83 18.07
CA SER A 143 -13.37 6.22 18.47
C SER A 143 -14.31 7.16 17.72
N THR A 144 -15.15 6.64 16.85
CA THR A 144 -16.16 7.37 16.06
C THR A 144 -17.55 6.85 16.35
N ASN A 145 -18.58 7.64 16.03
CA ASN A 145 -19.99 7.31 16.18
C ASN A 145 -20.74 7.53 14.83
N GLU A 146 -22.03 7.19 14.77
CA GLU A 146 -22.84 7.32 13.55
C GLU A 146 -22.82 8.73 12.94
N SER A 147 -22.68 9.79 13.77
CA SER A 147 -22.74 11.17 13.30
C SER A 147 -21.40 11.68 12.73
N ASN A 148 -20.26 11.09 13.13
CA ASN A 148 -18.93 11.58 12.75
C ASN A 148 -18.03 10.52 12.10
N SER A 149 -18.48 9.26 11.96
CA SER A 149 -17.66 8.17 11.39
C SER A 149 -17.21 8.47 9.97
N GLY A 150 -18.08 9.02 9.13
CA GLY A 150 -17.72 9.38 7.74
C GLY A 150 -16.57 10.37 7.67
N LEU A 151 -16.62 11.43 8.49
CA LEU A 151 -15.54 12.41 8.60
C LEU A 151 -14.29 11.78 9.22
N GLY A 152 -14.45 10.95 10.27
CA GLY A 152 -13.35 10.28 10.95
C GLY A 152 -12.55 9.37 10.02
N PHE A 153 -13.22 8.50 9.25
CA PHE A 153 -12.56 7.66 8.24
C PHE A 153 -11.99 8.49 7.08
N GLY A 154 -12.62 9.62 6.74
CA GLY A 154 -12.07 10.56 5.75
C GLY A 154 -10.72 11.15 6.19
N ILE A 155 -10.62 11.63 7.45
CA ILE A 155 -9.37 12.13 8.05
C ILE A 155 -8.31 11.02 8.11
N PHE A 156 -8.71 9.82 8.53
CA PHE A 156 -7.84 8.67 8.59
C PHE A 156 -7.26 8.32 7.20
N TYR A 157 -8.10 8.22 6.18
CA TYR A 157 -7.66 7.97 4.81
C TYR A 157 -6.77 9.08 4.25
N TRP A 158 -7.09 10.34 4.58
CA TRP A 158 -6.27 11.48 4.19
C TRP A 158 -4.88 11.42 4.83
N SER A 159 -4.77 11.01 6.11
CA SER A 159 -3.46 10.87 6.78
C SER A 159 -2.58 9.80 6.13
N ILE A 160 -3.16 8.69 5.65
CA ILE A 160 -2.46 7.65 4.89
C ILE A 160 -1.81 8.26 3.63
N ASN A 161 -2.62 8.96 2.82
CA ASN A 161 -2.15 9.54 1.55
C ASN A 161 -1.17 10.70 1.79
N LEU A 162 -1.36 11.48 2.84
CA LEU A 162 -0.43 12.54 3.20
C LEU A 162 0.95 11.98 3.56
N GLY A 163 1.01 10.88 4.33
CA GLY A 163 2.25 10.17 4.61
C GLY A 163 2.90 9.61 3.35
N ALA A 164 2.11 8.94 2.51
CA ALA A 164 2.55 8.38 1.22
C ALA A 164 3.04 9.45 0.21
N PHE A 165 2.61 10.70 0.36
CA PHE A 165 3.03 11.82 -0.46
C PHE A 165 4.27 12.53 0.09
N LEU A 166 4.23 12.94 1.38
CA LEU A 166 5.28 13.80 1.95
C LEU A 166 6.60 13.08 2.18
N PHE A 167 6.58 11.80 2.57
CA PHE A 167 7.82 11.09 2.83
C PHE A 167 8.62 10.86 1.54
N PRO A 168 8.06 10.27 0.47
CA PRO A 168 8.77 10.14 -0.79
C PRO A 168 9.17 11.48 -1.41
N LEU A 169 8.34 12.52 -1.27
CA LEU A 169 8.63 13.83 -1.86
C LEU A 169 9.77 14.57 -1.17
N ILE A 170 9.85 14.50 0.17
CA ILE A 170 10.73 15.37 0.96
C ILE A 170 11.85 14.58 1.62
N LEU A 171 11.50 13.53 2.36
CA LEU A 171 12.47 12.84 3.22
C LEU A 171 13.34 11.85 2.45
N ILE A 172 12.76 11.11 1.52
CA ILE A 172 13.49 10.07 0.80
C ILE A 172 14.60 10.63 -0.07
N PRO A 173 14.41 11.69 -0.88
CA PRO A 173 15.50 12.29 -1.66
C PRO A 173 16.66 12.75 -0.78
N VAL A 174 16.37 13.38 0.36
CA VAL A 174 17.40 13.86 1.31
C VAL A 174 18.16 12.69 1.91
N LEU A 175 17.49 11.64 2.38
CA LEU A 175 18.14 10.49 3.01
C LEU A 175 18.95 9.68 2.00
N LYS A 176 18.40 9.46 0.82
CA LYS A 176 19.03 8.74 -0.27
C LYS A 176 20.31 9.40 -0.75
N SER A 177 20.39 10.74 -0.73
CA SER A 177 21.62 11.46 -1.10
C SER A 177 22.81 11.17 -0.19
N TYR A 178 22.57 10.68 1.03
CA TYR A 178 23.62 10.21 1.93
C TYR A 178 23.83 8.69 1.82
N SER A 179 22.77 7.90 1.97
CA SER A 179 22.73 6.45 1.78
C SER A 179 21.30 5.94 1.88
N TYR A 180 20.96 4.92 1.10
CA TYR A 180 19.68 4.20 1.23
C TYR A 180 19.44 3.61 2.63
N SER A 181 20.50 3.21 3.33
CA SER A 181 20.38 2.67 4.71
C SER A 181 19.74 3.67 5.68
N TYR A 182 19.90 4.98 5.47
CA TYR A 182 19.27 6.00 6.32
C TYR A 182 17.76 6.00 6.24
N ILE A 183 17.17 5.55 5.13
CA ILE A 183 15.71 5.39 4.99
C ILE A 183 15.21 4.35 6.00
N PHE A 184 15.90 3.25 6.14
CA PHE A 184 15.56 2.20 7.10
C PHE A 184 15.82 2.63 8.54
N TYR A 185 16.91 3.38 8.80
CA TYR A 185 17.18 3.93 10.13
C TYR A 185 16.14 4.97 10.54
N LEU A 186 15.71 5.85 9.63
CA LEU A 186 14.59 6.76 9.88
C LEU A 186 13.31 5.98 10.23
N SER A 187 12.98 4.97 9.46
CA SER A 187 11.78 4.14 9.67
C SER A 187 11.85 3.39 11.01
N ALA A 188 13.03 2.89 11.41
CA ALA A 188 13.25 2.31 12.73
C ALA A 188 13.08 3.37 13.84
N GLY A 189 13.65 4.57 13.67
CA GLY A 189 13.48 5.70 14.59
C GLY A 189 12.01 6.12 14.76
N ILE A 190 11.25 6.14 13.66
CA ILE A 190 9.81 6.35 13.71
C ILE A 190 9.11 5.21 14.46
N GLY A 191 9.52 3.96 14.27
CA GLY A 191 9.01 2.84 15.07
C GLY A 191 9.22 3.04 16.56
N VAL A 192 10.40 3.55 16.98
CA VAL A 192 10.67 3.92 18.38
C VAL A 192 9.77 5.07 18.84
N LEU A 193 9.58 6.11 18.01
CA LEU A 193 8.63 7.19 18.30
C LEU A 193 7.21 6.64 18.50
N LEU A 194 6.78 5.71 17.67
CA LEU A 194 5.46 5.08 17.77
C LEU A 194 5.33 4.24 19.05
N LEU A 195 6.39 3.55 19.50
CA LEU A 195 6.43 2.89 20.81
C LEU A 195 6.27 3.89 21.96
N LEU A 196 6.93 5.04 21.89
CA LEU A 196 6.78 6.11 22.89
C LEU A 196 5.36 6.69 22.86
N ILE A 197 4.81 6.97 21.69
CA ILE A 197 3.41 7.44 21.55
C ILE A 197 2.43 6.41 22.13
N ASN A 198 2.63 5.11 21.85
CA ASN A 198 1.82 4.04 22.41
C ASN A 198 1.92 3.98 23.95
N THR A 199 3.11 4.23 24.48
CA THR A 199 3.35 4.17 25.93
C THR A 199 2.67 5.33 26.67
N PHE A 200 2.82 6.55 26.17
CA PHE A 200 2.45 7.75 26.92
C PHE A 200 1.09 8.33 26.52
N PHE A 201 0.68 8.18 25.27
CA PHE A 201 -0.48 8.90 24.74
C PHE A 201 -1.63 7.98 24.31
N TYR A 202 -1.34 6.75 23.86
CA TYR A 202 -2.39 5.84 23.40
C TYR A 202 -3.19 5.28 24.60
N LYS A 203 -4.50 5.47 24.54
CA LYS A 203 -5.44 4.85 25.47
C LYS A 203 -6.37 3.92 24.70
N GLU A 204 -6.55 2.73 25.21
CA GLU A 204 -7.45 1.75 24.61
C GLU A 204 -8.87 2.34 24.53
N PRO A 205 -9.50 2.35 23.34
CA PRO A 205 -10.84 2.90 23.20
C PRO A 205 -11.81 2.05 24.03
N LYS A 206 -12.55 2.69 24.94
CA LYS A 206 -13.61 2.03 25.70
C LYS A 206 -14.79 1.80 24.75
N ILE A 207 -15.28 0.58 24.68
CA ILE A 207 -16.57 0.29 24.08
C ILE A 207 -17.61 0.91 25.04
N GLU A 208 -18.29 1.98 24.63
CA GLU A 208 -19.52 2.38 25.31
C GLU A 208 -20.50 1.23 25.09
N SER A 209 -20.64 0.39 26.11
CA SER A 209 -21.64 -0.66 26.13
C SER A 209 -23.02 0.01 26.11
N SER A 210 -23.63 0.17 24.95
CA SER A 210 -25.07 0.24 24.86
C SER A 210 -25.60 -1.10 25.39
N GLU A 211 -26.47 -1.03 26.38
CA GLU A 211 -27.04 -2.16 27.18
C GLU A 211 -27.67 -3.28 26.30
N ASP A 212 -27.78 -3.08 24.99
CA ASP A 212 -28.39 -4.02 24.03
C ASP A 212 -27.41 -4.82 23.17
N GLN A 213 -26.09 -4.63 23.29
CA GLN A 213 -25.14 -5.48 22.57
C GLN A 213 -24.74 -6.65 23.45
N ARG A 214 -25.25 -7.86 23.11
CA ARG A 214 -24.75 -9.14 23.65
C ARG A 214 -23.24 -9.12 23.61
N PRO A 215 -22.54 -9.59 24.69
CA PRO A 215 -21.08 -9.66 24.68
C PRO A 215 -20.65 -10.39 23.42
N THR A 216 -19.86 -9.73 22.58
CA THR A 216 -19.24 -10.34 21.40
C THR A 216 -18.39 -11.49 21.95
N GLN A 217 -18.84 -12.72 21.78
CA GLN A 217 -18.07 -13.90 22.15
C GLN A 217 -16.75 -13.80 21.39
N HIS A 218 -15.65 -13.71 22.13
CA HIS A 218 -14.31 -13.72 21.54
C HIS A 218 -14.14 -15.04 20.81
N LYS A 219 -14.17 -15.00 19.47
CA LYS A 219 -13.98 -16.17 18.64
C LYS A 219 -12.62 -16.78 18.94
N SER A 220 -12.56 -18.09 19.14
CA SER A 220 -11.29 -18.78 19.21
C SER A 220 -10.58 -18.73 17.86
N LEU A 221 -9.23 -18.79 17.85
CA LEU A 221 -8.48 -18.86 16.59
C LEU A 221 -8.97 -20.03 15.71
N GLY A 222 -9.32 -21.17 16.30
CA GLY A 222 -9.91 -22.30 15.58
C GLY A 222 -11.25 -21.98 14.92
N GLN A 223 -12.10 -21.16 15.55
CA GLN A 223 -13.36 -20.69 14.95
C GLN A 223 -13.09 -19.70 13.81
N VAL A 224 -12.10 -18.82 13.95
CA VAL A 224 -11.68 -17.93 12.86
C VAL A 224 -11.22 -18.75 11.67
N PHE A 225 -10.36 -19.76 11.86
CA PHE A 225 -9.91 -20.64 10.79
C PHE A 225 -11.06 -21.48 10.19
N ALA A 226 -12.00 -21.96 10.99
CA ALA A 226 -13.16 -22.70 10.50
C ALA A 226 -14.08 -21.80 9.64
N GLU A 227 -14.30 -20.55 10.05
CA GLU A 227 -15.04 -19.58 9.25
C GLU A 227 -14.29 -19.23 7.96
N MET A 228 -12.95 -19.19 8.00
CA MET A 228 -12.10 -19.08 6.83
C MET A 228 -12.42 -20.14 5.78
N LEU A 229 -12.50 -21.38 6.19
CA LEU A 229 -12.80 -22.48 5.29
C LEU A 229 -14.22 -22.40 4.69
N LEU A 230 -15.16 -21.74 5.37
CA LEU A 230 -16.52 -21.53 4.84
C LEU A 230 -16.57 -20.55 3.67
N VAL A 231 -15.78 -19.49 3.71
CA VAL A 231 -15.72 -18.50 2.60
C VAL A 231 -15.04 -19.09 1.38
N ILE A 232 -14.05 -19.98 1.57
CA ILE A 232 -13.39 -20.71 0.46
C ILE A 232 -14.38 -21.56 -0.35
N LYS A 233 -15.52 -21.96 0.24
CA LYS A 233 -16.58 -22.69 -0.49
C LYS A 233 -17.44 -21.81 -1.40
N ASP A 234 -17.44 -20.49 -1.20
CA ASP A 234 -18.13 -19.55 -2.07
C ASP A 234 -17.29 -19.24 -3.32
N TRP A 235 -17.36 -20.13 -4.31
CA TRP A 235 -16.56 -20.03 -5.52
C TRP A 235 -16.85 -18.77 -6.33
N LYS A 236 -18.09 -18.24 -6.28
CA LYS A 236 -18.46 -17.00 -6.98
C LYS A 236 -17.74 -15.81 -6.36
N PHE A 237 -17.75 -15.72 -5.03
CA PHE A 237 -16.98 -14.70 -4.31
C PHE A 237 -15.50 -14.80 -4.62
N LEU A 238 -14.91 -16.01 -4.55
CA LEU A 238 -13.50 -16.21 -4.84
C LEU A 238 -13.14 -15.90 -6.29
N LEU A 239 -13.99 -16.25 -7.24
CA LEU A 239 -13.82 -15.90 -8.66
C LEU A 239 -13.77 -14.38 -8.83
N MET A 240 -14.69 -13.64 -8.23
CA MET A 240 -14.72 -12.18 -8.28
C MET A 240 -13.46 -11.58 -7.66
N VAL A 241 -13.04 -12.06 -6.48
CA VAL A 241 -11.79 -11.62 -5.84
C VAL A 241 -10.58 -11.93 -6.73
N GLY A 242 -10.53 -13.13 -7.32
CA GLY A 242 -9.45 -13.54 -8.23
C GLY A 242 -9.39 -12.65 -9.49
N LEU A 243 -10.52 -12.37 -10.11
CA LEU A 243 -10.58 -11.49 -11.27
C LEU A 243 -10.16 -10.05 -10.94
N TYR A 244 -10.61 -9.54 -9.78
CA TYR A 244 -10.17 -8.22 -9.31
C TYR A 244 -8.68 -8.18 -8.92
N SER A 245 -8.12 -9.30 -8.45
CA SER A 245 -6.69 -9.40 -8.12
C SER A 245 -5.78 -9.11 -9.32
N ILE A 246 -6.27 -9.34 -10.54
CA ILE A 246 -5.51 -9.04 -11.77
C ILE A 246 -5.22 -7.54 -11.87
N PHE A 247 -6.17 -6.67 -11.52
CA PHE A 247 -5.92 -5.22 -11.44
C PHE A 247 -4.79 -4.91 -10.44
N TRP A 248 -4.72 -5.65 -9.32
CA TRP A 248 -3.66 -5.47 -8.33
C TRP A 248 -2.32 -6.05 -8.76
N ILE A 249 -2.29 -7.03 -9.68
CA ILE A 249 -1.05 -7.43 -10.33
C ILE A 249 -0.45 -6.24 -11.10
N LEU A 250 -1.28 -5.47 -11.83
CA LEU A 250 -0.86 -4.26 -12.51
C LEU A 250 -0.40 -3.18 -11.51
N TYR A 251 -1.16 -2.98 -10.43
CA TYR A 251 -0.86 -2.00 -9.38
C TYR A 251 0.53 -2.20 -8.77
N PHE A 252 0.88 -3.44 -8.45
CA PHE A 252 2.17 -3.71 -7.81
C PHE A 252 3.37 -3.52 -8.74
N GLN A 253 3.16 -3.40 -10.07
CA GLN A 253 4.24 -2.98 -10.96
C GLN A 253 4.71 -1.54 -10.68
N MET A 254 3.82 -0.67 -10.19
CA MET A 254 4.17 0.72 -9.82
C MET A 254 5.20 0.82 -8.69
N TYR A 255 5.34 -0.22 -7.87
CA TYR A 255 6.33 -0.32 -6.79
C TYR A 255 7.47 -1.31 -7.08
N GLY A 256 7.48 -1.88 -8.27
CA GLY A 256 8.47 -2.86 -8.71
C GLY A 256 9.09 -2.46 -10.04
N THR A 257 8.63 -3.09 -11.08
CA THR A 257 9.21 -3.02 -12.44
C THR A 257 9.11 -1.65 -13.10
N VAL A 258 8.09 -0.86 -12.77
CA VAL A 258 7.96 0.52 -13.27
C VAL A 258 9.09 1.39 -12.72
N LEU A 259 9.49 1.19 -11.47
CA LEU A 259 10.61 1.93 -10.87
C LEU A 259 11.95 1.54 -11.53
N TRP A 260 12.16 0.25 -11.83
CA TRP A 260 13.35 -0.18 -12.59
C TRP A 260 13.40 0.47 -13.97
N TYR A 261 12.25 0.53 -14.66
CA TYR A 261 12.19 1.13 -15.98
C TYR A 261 12.50 2.63 -15.98
N VAL A 262 12.03 3.35 -14.96
CA VAL A 262 12.35 4.78 -14.78
C VAL A 262 13.84 4.98 -14.54
N ASP A 263 14.41 4.18 -13.63
CA ASP A 263 15.82 4.27 -13.24
C ASP A 263 16.78 3.96 -14.41
N GLU A 264 16.46 2.91 -15.18
CA GLU A 264 17.38 2.36 -16.19
C GLU A 264 17.18 2.93 -17.61
N HIS A 265 15.96 3.36 -17.94
CA HIS A 265 15.59 3.62 -19.35
C HIS A 265 14.92 4.98 -19.61
N MET A 266 14.50 5.72 -18.58
CA MET A 266 13.72 6.93 -18.80
C MET A 266 14.55 8.21 -18.64
N ASP A 267 14.69 9.00 -19.71
CA ASP A 267 15.26 10.34 -19.61
C ASP A 267 14.22 11.32 -19.05
N MET A 268 14.34 11.68 -17.79
CA MET A 268 13.48 12.64 -17.10
C MET A 268 13.92 14.11 -17.28
N THR A 269 14.96 14.39 -18.05
CA THR A 269 15.46 15.76 -18.32
C THR A 269 14.38 16.73 -18.78
N PRO A 270 13.44 16.38 -19.69
CA PRO A 270 12.36 17.29 -20.10
C PRO A 270 11.43 17.69 -18.95
N VAL A 271 11.14 16.75 -18.03
CA VAL A 271 10.32 17.00 -16.83
C VAL A 271 11.10 17.87 -15.85
N ASN A 272 12.37 17.55 -15.60
CA ASN A 272 13.24 18.31 -14.71
C ASN A 272 13.34 19.77 -15.14
N ASN A 273 13.56 20.02 -16.43
CA ASN A 273 13.64 21.36 -16.99
C ASN A 273 12.33 22.13 -16.83
N ALA A 274 11.18 21.49 -17.06
CA ALA A 274 9.88 22.14 -16.91
C ALA A 274 9.59 22.50 -15.45
N VAL A 275 9.86 21.56 -14.51
CA VAL A 275 9.65 21.80 -13.08
C VAL A 275 10.61 22.87 -12.57
N ASN A 276 11.90 22.81 -12.92
CA ASN A 276 12.86 23.83 -12.50
C ASN A 276 12.55 25.22 -13.08
N ARG A 277 12.05 25.30 -14.31
CA ARG A 277 11.56 26.54 -14.87
C ARG A 277 10.37 27.11 -14.10
N PHE A 278 9.46 26.28 -13.65
CA PHE A 278 8.37 26.71 -12.77
C PHE A 278 8.87 27.15 -11.41
N LEU A 279 9.77 26.37 -10.78
CA LEU A 279 10.34 26.68 -9.48
C LEU A 279 11.20 27.97 -9.51
N SER A 280 11.83 28.31 -10.63
CA SER A 280 12.61 29.52 -10.79
C SER A 280 11.79 30.80 -10.67
N LEU A 281 10.46 30.72 -10.68
CA LEU A 281 9.57 31.82 -10.36
C LEU A 281 9.55 32.15 -8.85
N PHE A 282 10.04 31.26 -8.00
CA PHE A 282 9.95 31.36 -6.54
C PHE A 282 11.29 31.18 -5.82
N VAL A 283 12.25 30.49 -6.45
CA VAL A 283 13.56 30.15 -5.88
C VAL A 283 14.66 30.38 -6.91
N ASP A 284 15.77 31.00 -6.50
CA ASP A 284 16.93 31.19 -7.36
C ASP A 284 17.65 29.85 -7.61
N ASN A 285 17.93 29.58 -8.90
CA ASN A 285 18.67 28.36 -9.35
C ASN A 285 18.16 27.04 -8.77
N PRO A 286 16.89 26.68 -8.97
CA PRO A 286 16.38 25.41 -8.48
C PRO A 286 17.08 24.24 -9.19
N SER A 287 17.39 23.19 -8.43
CA SER A 287 18.08 21.98 -8.91
C SER A 287 17.25 20.71 -8.63
N TRP A 288 15.94 20.81 -8.73
CA TRP A 288 15.06 19.65 -8.54
C TRP A 288 15.19 18.67 -9.72
N PHE A 289 15.16 17.39 -9.44
CA PHE A 289 15.14 16.33 -10.45
C PHE A 289 14.12 15.25 -10.08
N PHE A 290 13.53 14.66 -11.11
CA PHE A 290 12.62 13.53 -10.97
C PHE A 290 13.44 12.26 -10.76
N ASP A 291 13.13 11.52 -9.72
CA ASP A 291 13.73 10.23 -9.43
C ASP A 291 12.60 9.20 -9.13
N VAL A 292 12.96 7.95 -8.92
CA VAL A 292 12.03 6.82 -8.82
C VAL A 292 10.96 7.00 -7.74
N GLU A 293 11.29 7.61 -6.62
CA GLU A 293 10.31 7.90 -5.56
C GLU A 293 9.19 8.84 -6.00
N HIS A 294 9.44 9.69 -7.01
CA HIS A 294 8.42 10.60 -7.54
C HIS A 294 7.31 9.91 -8.31
N VAL A 295 7.50 8.65 -8.75
CA VAL A 295 6.41 7.81 -9.30
C VAL A 295 5.28 7.68 -8.27
N THR A 296 5.63 7.36 -7.03
CA THR A 296 4.66 7.23 -5.93
C THR A 296 4.11 8.58 -5.48
N VAL A 297 4.89 9.65 -5.58
CA VAL A 297 4.43 11.03 -5.34
C VAL A 297 3.37 11.44 -6.35
N VAL A 298 3.54 11.14 -7.64
CA VAL A 298 2.53 11.40 -8.68
C VAL A 298 1.24 10.65 -8.35
N ASN A 299 1.31 9.37 -8.02
CA ASN A 299 0.14 8.57 -7.64
C ASN A 299 -0.58 9.19 -6.43
N ALA A 300 0.11 9.37 -5.30
CA ALA A 300 -0.48 9.91 -4.07
C ALA A 300 -0.99 11.35 -4.25
N GLY A 301 -0.28 12.18 -5.02
CA GLY A 301 -0.68 13.55 -5.34
C GLY A 301 -1.99 13.60 -6.13
N VAL A 302 -2.14 12.76 -7.14
CA VAL A 302 -3.38 12.64 -7.93
C VAL A 302 -4.54 12.19 -7.03
N ILE A 303 -4.31 11.24 -6.12
CA ILE A 303 -5.33 10.80 -5.15
C ILE A 303 -5.74 11.98 -4.25
N ILE A 304 -4.80 12.70 -3.65
CA ILE A 304 -5.09 13.83 -2.75
C ILE A 304 -5.91 14.89 -3.47
N LEU A 305 -5.58 15.20 -4.72
CA LEU A 305 -6.24 16.26 -5.49
C LEU A 305 -7.61 15.84 -6.02
N LEU A 306 -7.75 14.62 -6.52
CA LEU A 306 -8.91 14.22 -7.33
C LEU A 306 -9.86 13.23 -6.65
N GLN A 307 -9.49 12.58 -5.52
CA GLN A 307 -10.31 11.54 -4.91
C GLN A 307 -11.74 12.01 -4.58
N LEU A 308 -11.89 13.22 -4.05
CA LEU A 308 -13.22 13.75 -3.72
C LEU A 308 -14.07 14.00 -4.97
N VAL A 309 -13.45 14.48 -6.05
CA VAL A 309 -14.13 14.73 -7.32
C VAL A 309 -14.57 13.42 -7.95
N VAL A 310 -13.66 12.46 -8.07
CA VAL A 310 -13.94 11.12 -8.62
C VAL A 310 -15.04 10.43 -7.79
N SER A 311 -14.90 10.43 -6.45
CA SER A 311 -15.90 9.83 -5.56
C SER A 311 -17.30 10.43 -5.76
N LYS A 312 -17.40 11.75 -5.93
CA LYS A 312 -18.68 12.43 -6.19
C LYS A 312 -19.28 12.06 -7.53
N ILE A 313 -18.45 11.96 -8.57
CA ILE A 313 -18.90 11.56 -9.94
C ILE A 313 -19.48 10.14 -9.90
N VAL A 314 -18.75 9.20 -9.27
CA VAL A 314 -19.14 7.79 -9.28
C VAL A 314 -20.11 7.39 -8.15
N GLN A 315 -20.46 8.30 -7.25
CA GLN A 315 -21.22 8.02 -6.03
C GLN A 315 -22.51 7.22 -6.30
N ARG A 316 -23.28 7.63 -7.30
CA ARG A 316 -24.58 7.02 -7.65
C ARG A 316 -24.48 5.90 -8.69
N ALA A 317 -23.31 5.67 -9.26
CA ALA A 317 -23.11 4.65 -10.29
C ALA A 317 -23.10 3.23 -9.67
N PRO A 318 -23.61 2.21 -10.37
CA PRO A 318 -23.61 0.82 -9.92
C PRO A 318 -22.18 0.33 -9.61
N ALA A 319 -22.03 -0.50 -8.57
CA ALA A 319 -20.70 -0.88 -8.05
C ALA A 319 -19.88 -1.68 -9.07
N LEU A 320 -20.40 -2.80 -9.58
CA LEU A 320 -19.66 -3.69 -10.48
C LEU A 320 -19.31 -3.02 -11.83
N PRO A 321 -20.22 -2.39 -12.57
CA PRO A 321 -19.86 -1.71 -13.82
C PRO A 321 -18.83 -0.59 -13.60
N THR A 322 -18.95 0.18 -12.53
CA THR A 322 -18.01 1.26 -12.24
C THR A 322 -16.63 0.72 -11.85
N MET A 323 -16.57 -0.40 -11.13
CA MET A 323 -15.31 -1.11 -10.85
C MET A 323 -14.65 -1.55 -12.18
N ILE A 324 -15.39 -2.11 -13.12
CA ILE A 324 -14.88 -2.53 -14.43
C ILE A 324 -14.32 -1.32 -15.21
N VAL A 325 -15.02 -0.19 -15.19
CA VAL A 325 -14.51 1.06 -15.80
C VAL A 325 -13.20 1.50 -15.14
N GLY A 326 -13.09 1.40 -13.82
CA GLY A 326 -11.84 1.70 -13.11
C GLY A 326 -10.69 0.77 -13.52
N ILE A 327 -10.96 -0.54 -13.66
CA ILE A 327 -9.97 -1.49 -14.20
C ILE A 327 -9.57 -1.08 -15.62
N GLY A 328 -10.51 -0.57 -16.44
CA GLY A 328 -10.26 -0.05 -17.77
C GLY A 328 -9.27 1.13 -17.78
N PHE A 329 -9.39 2.08 -16.85
CA PHE A 329 -8.41 3.14 -16.70
C PHE A 329 -7.03 2.61 -16.30
N GLY A 330 -6.96 1.63 -15.39
CA GLY A 330 -5.69 0.98 -15.04
C GLY A 330 -5.07 0.24 -16.23
N THR A 331 -5.88 -0.48 -17.01
CA THR A 331 -5.48 -1.14 -18.26
C THR A 331 -4.94 -0.14 -19.27
N LEU A 332 -5.66 0.98 -19.46
CA LEU A 332 -5.24 2.07 -20.35
C LEU A 332 -3.94 2.72 -19.88
N GLY A 333 -3.78 2.91 -18.56
CA GLY A 333 -2.52 3.40 -17.98
C GLY A 333 -1.33 2.52 -18.37
N MET A 334 -1.43 1.20 -18.22
CA MET A 334 -0.40 0.25 -18.66
C MET A 334 -0.19 0.28 -20.19
N ALA A 335 -1.26 0.40 -20.97
CA ALA A 335 -1.14 0.54 -22.41
C ALA A 335 -0.41 1.83 -22.82
N ILE A 336 -0.66 2.95 -22.16
CA ILE A 336 0.07 4.20 -22.39
C ILE A 336 1.56 4.03 -22.10
N LEU A 337 1.93 3.34 -21.01
CA LEU A 337 3.33 3.06 -20.69
C LEU A 337 4.03 2.25 -21.79
N SER A 338 3.29 1.42 -22.55
CA SER A 338 3.86 0.60 -23.63
C SER A 338 4.28 1.40 -24.87
N PHE A 339 3.73 2.58 -25.08
CA PHE A 339 3.96 3.37 -26.30
C PHE A 339 4.98 4.50 -26.12
N SER A 340 5.70 4.56 -25.00
CA SER A 340 6.32 5.81 -24.65
C SER A 340 7.77 5.72 -24.20
N ASP A 341 8.65 6.28 -25.00
CA ASP A 341 9.95 6.79 -24.57
C ASP A 341 9.85 8.24 -24.03
N SER A 342 8.65 8.81 -24.01
CA SER A 342 8.40 10.18 -23.53
C SER A 342 8.08 10.20 -22.05
N PRO A 343 8.84 10.92 -21.21
CA PRO A 343 8.55 11.02 -19.78
C PRO A 343 7.20 11.66 -19.48
N TRP A 344 6.68 12.49 -20.37
CA TRP A 344 5.34 13.08 -20.22
C TRP A 344 4.22 12.06 -20.39
N LEU A 345 4.33 11.21 -21.41
CA LEU A 345 3.36 10.11 -21.59
C LEU A 345 3.46 9.10 -20.47
N PHE A 346 4.65 8.84 -19.97
CA PHE A 346 4.86 8.02 -18.79
C PHE A 346 4.09 8.55 -17.56
N ILE A 347 4.23 9.84 -17.24
CA ILE A 347 3.49 10.48 -16.15
C ILE A 347 1.97 10.41 -16.40
N VAL A 348 1.50 10.65 -17.64
CA VAL A 348 0.09 10.52 -18.02
C VAL A 348 -0.40 9.07 -17.82
N GLY A 349 0.43 8.07 -18.14
CA GLY A 349 0.13 6.66 -17.89
C GLY A 349 -0.09 6.37 -16.40
N ILE A 350 0.81 6.85 -15.52
CA ILE A 350 0.68 6.73 -14.07
C ILE A 350 -0.60 7.42 -13.58
N MET A 351 -0.86 8.65 -14.01
CA MET A 351 -2.07 9.41 -13.63
C MET A 351 -3.34 8.68 -14.08
N THR A 352 -3.35 8.14 -15.29
CA THR A 352 -4.48 7.35 -15.83
C THR A 352 -4.70 6.09 -15.00
N PHE A 353 -3.62 5.39 -14.66
CA PHE A 353 -3.69 4.22 -13.77
C PHE A 353 -4.27 4.59 -12.40
N THR A 354 -3.85 5.70 -11.83
CA THR A 354 -4.32 6.21 -10.53
C THR A 354 -5.82 6.55 -10.55
N LEU A 355 -6.33 7.11 -11.68
CA LEU A 355 -7.79 7.28 -11.86
C LEU A 355 -8.52 5.95 -11.80
N GLY A 356 -7.92 4.92 -12.35
CA GLY A 356 -8.42 3.55 -12.25
C GLY A 356 -8.51 3.05 -10.81
N GLU A 357 -7.47 3.23 -10.04
CA GLU A 357 -7.40 2.87 -8.61
C GLU A 357 -8.50 3.58 -7.81
N MET A 358 -8.59 4.91 -7.94
CA MET A 358 -9.58 5.73 -7.25
C MET A 358 -11.03 5.37 -7.60
N THR A 359 -11.25 4.83 -8.79
CA THR A 359 -12.58 4.42 -9.28
C THR A 359 -12.90 2.98 -8.89
N ALA A 360 -11.97 2.05 -9.12
CA ALA A 360 -12.21 0.63 -8.92
C ALA A 360 -12.27 0.23 -7.45
N HIS A 361 -11.32 0.69 -6.63
CA HIS A 361 -11.16 0.18 -5.27
C HIS A 361 -12.34 0.50 -4.33
N PRO A 362 -12.89 1.72 -4.26
CA PRO A 362 -14.08 2.00 -3.46
C PRO A 362 -15.31 1.22 -3.92
N LYS A 363 -15.43 1.00 -5.23
CA LYS A 363 -16.56 0.25 -5.83
C LYS A 363 -16.44 -1.25 -5.61
N TYR A 364 -15.22 -1.79 -5.60
CA TYR A 364 -14.97 -3.16 -5.17
C TYR A 364 -15.46 -3.39 -3.74
N ASN A 365 -15.05 -2.57 -2.79
CA ASN A 365 -15.50 -2.67 -1.40
C ASN A 365 -17.02 -2.53 -1.26
N SER A 366 -17.62 -1.61 -2.02
CA SER A 366 -19.08 -1.45 -2.08
C SER A 366 -19.77 -2.71 -2.61
N TYR A 367 -19.24 -3.31 -3.67
CA TYR A 367 -19.79 -4.53 -4.26
C TYR A 367 -19.71 -5.72 -3.29
N ILE A 368 -18.58 -5.94 -2.64
CA ILE A 368 -18.44 -6.94 -1.58
C ILE A 368 -19.48 -6.74 -0.47
N GLY A 369 -19.64 -5.51 -0.02
CA GLY A 369 -20.63 -5.17 1.02
C GLY A 369 -22.08 -5.46 0.61
N MET A 370 -22.38 -5.50 -0.71
CA MET A 370 -23.71 -5.82 -1.27
C MET A 370 -23.96 -7.32 -1.41
N ILE A 371 -22.94 -8.09 -1.86
CA ILE A 371 -23.10 -9.54 -2.11
C ILE A 371 -22.89 -10.38 -0.84
N ALA A 372 -22.23 -9.83 0.17
CA ALA A 372 -21.99 -10.55 1.42
C ALA A 372 -23.28 -10.85 2.18
N PRO A 373 -23.50 -12.09 2.67
CA PRO A 373 -24.62 -12.43 3.55
C PRO A 373 -24.64 -11.50 4.79
N PRO A 374 -25.82 -11.03 5.24
CA PRO A 374 -25.91 -10.06 6.35
C PRO A 374 -25.22 -10.50 7.64
N ASP A 375 -25.30 -11.79 7.96
CA ASP A 375 -24.69 -12.43 9.14
C ASP A 375 -23.17 -12.64 9.03
N LYS A 376 -22.59 -12.55 7.80
CA LYS A 376 -21.19 -12.80 7.48
C LYS A 376 -20.47 -11.63 6.84
N LYS A 377 -21.09 -10.44 6.85
CA LYS A 377 -20.58 -9.27 6.14
C LYS A 377 -19.15 -8.90 6.55
N ALA A 378 -18.85 -8.90 7.84
CA ALA A 378 -17.51 -8.60 8.34
C ALA A 378 -16.47 -9.65 7.86
N LEU A 379 -16.89 -10.92 7.79
CA LEU A 379 -16.05 -12.01 7.31
C LEU A 379 -15.70 -11.82 5.83
N TYR A 380 -16.68 -11.58 4.95
CA TYR A 380 -16.46 -11.32 3.52
C TYR A 380 -15.61 -10.08 3.27
N MET A 381 -15.81 -9.00 4.04
CA MET A 381 -14.97 -7.80 3.98
C MET A 381 -13.51 -8.10 4.39
N GLY A 382 -13.28 -8.96 5.39
CA GLY A 382 -11.94 -9.43 5.74
C GLY A 382 -11.28 -10.21 4.61
N TYR A 383 -12.02 -11.13 3.99
CA TYR A 383 -11.51 -11.93 2.85
C TYR A 383 -11.35 -11.13 1.56
N SER A 384 -12.04 -10.01 1.46
CA SER A 384 -11.85 -9.15 0.30
C SER A 384 -10.40 -8.71 0.12
N PHE A 385 -9.59 -8.64 1.19
CA PHE A 385 -8.16 -8.32 1.13
C PHE A 385 -7.30 -9.38 0.41
N LEU A 386 -7.82 -10.57 0.12
CA LEU A 386 -7.11 -11.57 -0.69
C LEU A 386 -6.72 -11.04 -2.08
N TYR A 387 -7.41 -10.04 -2.61
CA TYR A 387 -6.98 -9.38 -3.85
C TYR A 387 -5.54 -8.86 -3.76
N GLY A 388 -5.19 -8.28 -2.62
CA GLY A 388 -3.84 -7.74 -2.39
C GLY A 388 -2.81 -8.84 -2.20
N VAL A 389 -3.19 -9.96 -1.54
CA VAL A 389 -2.31 -11.14 -1.39
C VAL A 389 -1.98 -11.72 -2.76
N ILE A 390 -2.99 -12.02 -3.57
CA ILE A 390 -2.82 -12.61 -4.91
C ILE A 390 -2.10 -11.63 -5.84
N GLY A 391 -2.57 -10.37 -5.87
CA GLY A 391 -2.04 -9.35 -6.77
C GLY A 391 -0.57 -9.03 -6.52
N SER A 392 -0.17 -8.83 -5.26
CA SER A 392 1.22 -8.52 -4.94
C SER A 392 2.14 -9.72 -5.09
N SER A 393 1.67 -10.92 -4.69
CA SER A 393 2.47 -12.14 -4.83
C SER A 393 2.77 -12.43 -6.30
N ILE A 394 1.73 -12.54 -7.12
CA ILE A 394 1.88 -12.79 -8.56
C ILE A 394 2.61 -11.62 -9.22
N GLY A 395 2.26 -10.38 -8.88
CA GLY A 395 2.88 -9.17 -9.41
C GLY A 395 4.39 -9.10 -9.16
N GLY A 396 4.85 -9.44 -7.96
CA GLY A 396 6.28 -9.44 -7.62
C GLY A 396 7.07 -10.51 -8.37
N PHE A 397 6.64 -11.78 -8.28
CA PHE A 397 7.36 -12.89 -8.92
C PHE A 397 7.30 -12.83 -10.46
N ILE A 398 6.11 -12.71 -11.02
CA ILE A 398 5.92 -12.72 -12.48
C ILE A 398 6.40 -11.40 -13.08
N GLY A 399 6.20 -10.28 -12.40
CA GLY A 399 6.67 -8.97 -12.85
C GLY A 399 8.18 -8.97 -13.09
N ALA A 400 8.96 -9.43 -12.11
CA ALA A 400 10.42 -9.52 -12.24
C ALA A 400 10.85 -10.44 -13.39
N ALA A 401 10.27 -11.65 -13.47
CA ALA A 401 10.60 -12.61 -14.53
C ALA A 401 10.27 -12.07 -15.95
N LEU A 402 9.11 -11.41 -16.09
CA LEU A 402 8.73 -10.80 -17.37
C LEU A 402 9.61 -9.58 -17.71
N TYR A 403 10.03 -8.80 -16.70
CA TYR A 403 10.91 -7.66 -16.91
C TYR A 403 12.27 -8.13 -17.46
N VAL A 404 12.92 -9.09 -16.80
CA VAL A 404 14.18 -9.68 -17.29
C VAL A 404 14.03 -10.17 -18.72
N LYS A 405 12.99 -10.97 -18.99
CA LYS A 405 12.79 -11.55 -20.31
C LYS A 405 12.52 -10.52 -21.40
N TYR A 406 11.58 -9.60 -21.19
CA TYR A 406 11.11 -8.70 -22.24
C TYR A 406 11.89 -7.39 -22.30
N VAL A 407 12.32 -6.84 -21.18
CA VAL A 407 13.02 -5.55 -21.16
C VAL A 407 14.53 -5.76 -21.33
N GLU A 408 15.16 -6.67 -20.57
CA GLU A 408 16.60 -6.85 -20.60
C GLU A 408 17.05 -7.76 -21.77
N GLU A 409 16.49 -9.00 -21.86
CA GLU A 409 16.96 -9.96 -22.87
C GLU A 409 16.45 -9.62 -24.28
N MET A 410 15.17 -9.22 -24.40
CA MET A 410 14.53 -8.95 -25.70
C MET A 410 14.56 -7.48 -26.11
N ALA A 411 14.97 -6.56 -25.23
CA ALA A 411 14.96 -5.11 -25.44
C ALA A 411 13.61 -4.59 -25.96
N ASN A 412 12.50 -5.14 -25.43
CA ASN A 412 11.14 -4.83 -25.87
C ASN A 412 10.23 -4.44 -24.69
N PRO A 413 10.42 -3.26 -24.08
CA PRO A 413 9.60 -2.78 -22.96
C PRO A 413 8.13 -2.62 -23.36
N SER A 414 7.83 -2.30 -24.62
CA SER A 414 6.46 -2.19 -25.10
C SER A 414 5.70 -3.51 -24.94
N ALA A 415 6.30 -4.65 -25.30
CA ALA A 415 5.69 -5.95 -25.10
C ALA A 415 5.44 -6.26 -23.63
N PHE A 416 6.37 -5.88 -22.75
CA PHE A 416 6.23 -6.03 -21.31
C PHE A 416 4.97 -5.34 -20.79
N TYR A 417 4.79 -4.05 -21.06
CA TYR A 417 3.62 -3.30 -20.60
C TYR A 417 2.32 -3.77 -21.27
N LEU A 418 2.35 -4.18 -22.55
CA LEU A 418 1.18 -4.72 -23.24
C LEU A 418 0.70 -6.06 -22.64
N ILE A 419 1.60 -6.88 -22.09
CA ILE A 419 1.20 -8.09 -21.38
C ILE A 419 0.34 -7.72 -20.17
N PHE A 420 0.73 -6.73 -19.36
CA PHE A 420 -0.08 -6.28 -18.23
C PHE A 420 -1.38 -5.61 -18.68
N ALA A 421 -1.36 -4.81 -19.74
CA ALA A 421 -2.57 -4.25 -20.32
C ALA A 421 -3.53 -5.37 -20.80
N SER A 422 -3.02 -6.44 -21.41
CA SER A 422 -3.81 -7.60 -21.83
C SER A 422 -4.41 -8.35 -20.65
N LEU A 423 -3.70 -8.49 -19.53
CA LEU A 423 -4.24 -9.05 -18.29
C LEU A 423 -5.38 -8.19 -17.74
N GLY A 424 -5.23 -6.87 -17.74
CA GLY A 424 -6.28 -5.95 -17.34
C GLY A 424 -7.53 -6.05 -18.21
N LEU A 425 -7.35 -6.13 -19.54
CA LEU A 425 -8.45 -6.36 -20.50
C LEU A 425 -9.14 -7.70 -20.25
N PHE A 426 -8.38 -8.75 -20.01
CA PHE A 426 -8.94 -10.06 -19.63
C PHE A 426 -9.81 -9.96 -18.37
N SER A 427 -9.31 -9.29 -17.32
CA SER A 427 -10.06 -9.07 -16.09
C SER A 427 -11.40 -8.35 -16.36
N MET A 428 -11.39 -7.29 -17.19
CA MET A 428 -12.59 -6.55 -17.56
C MET A 428 -13.62 -7.45 -18.27
N ILE A 429 -13.18 -8.19 -19.29
CA ILE A 429 -14.05 -9.09 -20.06
C ILE A 429 -14.64 -10.17 -19.14
N ALA A 430 -13.81 -10.79 -18.32
CA ALA A 430 -14.22 -11.83 -17.40
C ALA A 430 -15.22 -11.31 -16.34
N LEU A 431 -15.05 -10.08 -15.85
CA LEU A 431 -15.99 -9.44 -14.92
C LEU A 431 -17.32 -9.00 -15.59
N ILE A 432 -17.32 -8.73 -16.89
CA ILE A 432 -18.57 -8.49 -17.66
C ILE A 432 -19.36 -9.80 -17.80
N LEU A 433 -18.68 -10.92 -17.92
CA LEU A 433 -19.30 -12.24 -18.06
C LEU A 433 -19.69 -12.87 -16.71
N TYR A 434 -19.11 -12.38 -15.61
CA TYR A 434 -19.42 -12.79 -14.24
C TYR A 434 -20.82 -12.36 -13.82
#